data_9567ff9d98dcaaab39b78689c564ec0b
#
_entry.id   9567ff9d98dcaaab39b78689c564ec0b
#
_cell.length_a   1.000
_cell.length_b   1.000
_cell.length_c   1.000
_cell.angle_alpha   90.00
_cell.angle_beta   90.00
_cell.angle_gamma   90.00
#
_symmetry.space_group_name_H-M   'P 1'
#
loop_
_entity.id
_entity.type
_entity.pdbx_description
1 polymer ?
#
loop_
_entity_poly.entity_id
_entity_poly.type
_entity_poly.pdbx_seq_one_letter_code
_entity_poly.pdbx_strand_id
1 'polypeptide(L)'
;LELKILLHLDSRIKKKWITVKNYLSDEDWNLSYSEQSQKFLKINSIELKEKFPKLEVSIERLKKGNEDLLISGKKIAFGVDSFEDFKMWYEEDFIKLADLLYEKKLFDFIYLICGSEKSYIAKKIVDNSKKSYFLDCSAKDLSGVILAIKNSNFFVGNNSGPLNLAAALGVKTFGLIANAPVSELKFSKIKPITPENYTDNVFNKTRKSMKELKPSTVFEEIIKNL
;
A
#
# COMPACT_ATOMS: atom_id res chain seq x y z
N LEU A 1 13.95 15.77 1.77
CA LEU A 1 14.71 14.50 1.73
C LEU A 1 15.54 14.52 0.45
N GLU A 2 16.87 14.64 0.57
CA GLU A 2 17.75 14.48 -0.58
C GLU A 2 17.90 12.98 -0.89
N LEU A 3 17.32 12.54 -1.99
CA LEU A 3 17.54 11.18 -2.49
C LEU A 3 18.94 11.12 -3.10
N LYS A 4 19.89 10.61 -2.33
CA LYS A 4 21.27 10.33 -2.81
C LYS A 4 21.30 8.93 -3.40
N ILE A 5 21.24 8.82 -4.72
CA ILE A 5 21.41 7.54 -5.41
C ILE A 5 22.92 7.29 -5.57
N LEU A 6 23.43 6.30 -4.86
CA LEU A 6 24.81 5.82 -5.01
C LEU A 6 24.84 4.82 -6.19
N LEU A 7 25.17 5.29 -7.39
CA LEU A 7 25.46 4.39 -8.49
C LEU A 7 26.88 3.83 -8.30
N HIS A 8 26.98 2.57 -7.88
CA HIS A 8 28.23 1.80 -7.98
C HIS A 8 28.41 1.43 -9.46
N LEU A 9 28.96 2.36 -10.20
CA LEU A 9 29.49 2.08 -11.52
C LEU A 9 30.90 1.60 -11.35
N ASP A 10 31.33 0.64 -12.18
CA ASP A 10 32.66 0.02 -12.32
C ASP A 10 33.79 0.89 -11.72
N SER A 11 34.73 0.28 -11.03
CA SER A 11 35.84 0.91 -10.31
C SER A 11 36.68 1.91 -11.11
N ARG A 12 36.51 1.95 -12.44
CA ARG A 12 37.11 2.90 -13.39
C ARG A 12 36.37 4.21 -13.53
N ILE A 13 35.15 4.37 -12.98
CA ILE A 13 34.37 5.61 -13.04
C ILE A 13 34.51 6.34 -11.71
N LYS A 14 35.08 7.54 -11.74
CA LYS A 14 35.15 8.43 -10.57
C LYS A 14 33.73 8.59 -9.99
N LYS A 15 33.58 8.30 -8.68
CA LYS A 15 32.34 8.44 -7.92
C LYS A 15 31.68 9.81 -8.22
N LYS A 16 30.59 9.80 -8.97
CA LYS A 16 29.84 11.00 -9.27
C LYS A 16 28.53 10.96 -8.48
N TRP A 17 28.37 11.92 -7.60
CA TRP A 17 27.11 12.13 -6.90
C TRP A 17 26.16 12.88 -7.84
N ILE A 18 24.98 12.31 -8.05
CA ILE A 18 23.92 12.90 -8.85
C ILE A 18 22.74 13.15 -7.90
N THR A 19 22.29 14.39 -7.80
CA THR A 19 21.10 14.72 -6.98
C THR A 19 19.94 15.09 -7.89
N VAL A 20 18.73 14.63 -7.57
CA VAL A 20 17.51 14.93 -8.33
C VAL A 20 17.26 16.43 -8.45
N LYS A 21 17.58 17.19 -7.40
CA LYS A 21 17.37 18.64 -7.32
C LYS A 21 18.01 19.43 -8.46
N ASN A 22 19.12 18.96 -9.02
CA ASN A 22 19.86 19.68 -10.06
C ASN A 22 19.37 19.42 -11.47
N TYR A 23 18.38 18.51 -11.65
CA TYR A 23 17.95 18.05 -12.98
C TYR A 23 16.46 18.21 -13.22
N LEU A 24 15.68 18.59 -12.20
CA LEU A 24 14.25 18.85 -12.33
C LEU A 24 14.00 20.37 -12.30
N SER A 25 13.12 20.83 -13.17
CA SER A 25 12.60 22.20 -13.14
C SER A 25 11.55 22.38 -12.05
N ASP A 26 11.19 23.62 -11.74
CA ASP A 26 10.13 23.89 -10.76
C ASP A 26 8.78 23.28 -11.17
N GLU A 27 8.50 23.19 -12.47
CA GLU A 27 7.30 22.56 -13.00
C GLU A 27 7.27 21.03 -12.74
N ASP A 28 8.45 20.40 -12.69
CA ASP A 28 8.58 18.97 -12.47
C ASP A 28 8.21 18.54 -11.06
N TRP A 29 8.20 19.44 -10.10
CA TRP A 29 7.75 19.17 -8.74
C TRP A 29 6.25 18.89 -8.63
N ASN A 30 5.48 19.22 -9.68
CA ASN A 30 4.06 18.85 -9.79
C ASN A 30 3.85 17.42 -10.30
N LEU A 31 4.90 16.75 -10.77
CA LEU A 31 4.85 15.34 -11.19
C LEU A 31 4.84 14.41 -9.96
N SER A 32 4.28 13.22 -10.11
CA SER A 32 4.43 12.17 -9.12
C SER A 32 5.91 11.80 -8.91
N TYR A 33 6.28 11.28 -7.74
CA TYR A 33 7.65 10.84 -7.44
C TYR A 33 8.22 9.87 -8.48
N SER A 34 7.36 9.01 -9.04
CA SER A 34 7.78 8.08 -10.10
C SER A 34 8.11 8.81 -11.39
N GLU A 35 7.28 9.77 -11.80
CA GLU A 35 7.50 10.56 -13.01
C GLU A 35 8.76 11.44 -12.87
N GLN A 36 8.96 12.07 -11.70
CA GLN A 36 10.19 12.79 -11.39
C GLN A 36 11.42 11.89 -11.51
N SER A 37 11.34 10.67 -10.93
CA SER A 37 12.42 9.68 -10.99
C SER A 37 12.69 9.23 -12.43
N GLN A 38 11.65 8.95 -13.22
CA GLN A 38 11.77 8.56 -14.62
C GLN A 38 12.40 9.69 -15.46
N LYS A 39 11.96 10.94 -15.27
CA LYS A 39 12.54 12.09 -15.95
C LYS A 39 14.01 12.27 -15.60
N PHE A 40 14.35 12.19 -14.31
CA PHE A 40 15.73 12.24 -13.82
C PHE A 40 16.62 11.16 -14.46
N LEU A 41 16.15 9.92 -14.50
CA LEU A 41 16.90 8.81 -15.10
C LEU A 41 17.08 9.02 -16.61
N LYS A 42 16.03 9.46 -17.32
CA LYS A 42 16.08 9.76 -18.75
C LYS A 42 17.09 10.87 -19.08
N ILE A 43 17.11 11.98 -18.30
CA ILE A 43 18.07 13.07 -18.48
C ILE A 43 19.52 12.56 -18.30
N ASN A 44 19.73 11.58 -17.43
CA ASN A 44 21.04 10.96 -17.21
C ASN A 44 21.32 9.76 -18.12
N SER A 45 20.55 9.57 -19.20
CA SER A 45 20.70 8.47 -20.17
C SER A 45 20.62 7.08 -19.53
N ILE A 46 19.83 6.95 -18.46
CA ILE A 46 19.54 5.68 -17.81
C ILE A 46 18.16 5.22 -18.25
N GLU A 47 18.12 4.11 -18.99
CA GLU A 47 16.87 3.51 -19.45
C GLU A 47 16.22 2.67 -18.35
N LEU A 48 14.91 2.89 -18.12
CA LEU A 48 14.10 2.06 -17.24
C LEU A 48 13.46 0.92 -18.02
N LYS A 49 13.72 -0.31 -17.62
CA LYS A 49 13.06 -1.51 -18.18
C LYS A 49 11.62 -1.62 -17.72
N GLU A 50 11.31 -1.16 -16.51
CA GLU A 50 9.98 -1.27 -15.90
C GLU A 50 9.47 0.10 -15.47
N LYS A 51 8.23 0.41 -15.85
CA LYS A 51 7.59 1.70 -15.49
C LYS A 51 7.20 1.77 -14.01
N PHE A 52 6.88 0.63 -13.40
CA PHE A 52 6.39 0.55 -12.03
C PHE A 52 7.32 -0.32 -11.18
N PRO A 53 7.48 -0.01 -9.89
CA PRO A 53 8.21 -0.86 -8.96
C PRO A 53 7.69 -2.30 -9.00
N LYS A 54 8.59 -3.27 -9.08
CA LYS A 54 8.30 -4.70 -9.05
C LYS A 54 9.19 -5.37 -8.03
N LEU A 55 8.61 -6.19 -7.17
CA LEU A 55 9.34 -6.98 -6.19
C LEU A 55 9.14 -8.47 -6.50
N GLU A 56 10.23 -9.15 -6.82
CA GLU A 56 10.26 -10.60 -6.98
C GLU A 56 10.76 -11.25 -5.70
N VAL A 57 10.02 -12.26 -5.22
CA VAL A 57 10.31 -12.94 -3.97
C VAL A 57 10.24 -14.46 -4.15
N SER A 58 11.11 -15.18 -3.45
CA SER A 58 11.02 -16.64 -3.35
C SER A 58 10.00 -17.01 -2.28
N ILE A 59 8.88 -17.59 -2.72
CA ILE A 59 7.81 -18.04 -1.81
C ILE A 59 8.33 -19.09 -0.84
N GLU A 60 9.19 -20.02 -1.26
CA GLU A 60 9.75 -21.07 -0.39
C GLU A 60 10.53 -20.48 0.78
N ARG A 61 11.28 -19.39 0.54
CA ARG A 61 12.01 -18.70 1.61
C ARG A 61 11.09 -17.99 2.58
N LEU A 62 10.00 -17.40 2.09
CA LEU A 62 9.03 -16.68 2.91
C LEU A 62 8.19 -17.62 3.77
N LYS A 63 7.96 -18.87 3.34
CA LYS A 63 7.21 -19.88 4.11
C LYS A 63 7.90 -20.25 5.40
N LYS A 64 9.23 -20.31 5.41
CA LYS A 64 10.00 -20.73 6.58
C LYS A 64 9.75 -19.81 7.78
N GLY A 65 9.18 -20.32 8.85
CA GLY A 65 8.81 -19.57 10.05
C GLY A 65 7.48 -18.82 9.94
N ASN A 66 6.73 -19.02 8.85
CA ASN A 66 5.43 -18.39 8.59
C ASN A 66 4.38 -19.42 8.11
N GLU A 67 4.52 -20.65 8.54
CA GLU A 67 3.65 -21.78 8.14
C GLU A 67 2.20 -21.55 8.56
N ASP A 68 1.97 -20.83 9.63
CA ASP A 68 0.66 -20.45 10.15
C ASP A 68 -0.13 -19.51 9.19
N LEU A 69 0.55 -18.87 8.22
CA LEU A 69 -0.08 -18.08 7.18
C LEU A 69 -0.50 -18.92 5.96
N LEU A 70 -0.15 -20.21 5.92
CA LEU A 70 -0.44 -21.13 4.81
C LEU A 70 -1.78 -21.85 5.00
N ILE A 71 -2.83 -21.10 5.33
CA ILE A 71 -4.18 -21.64 5.50
C ILE A 71 -4.87 -21.85 4.15
N SER A 72 -5.79 -22.80 4.07
CA SER A 72 -6.62 -23.05 2.89
C SER A 72 -7.72 -21.99 2.77
N GLY A 73 -8.23 -21.78 1.55
CA GLY A 73 -9.31 -20.84 1.28
C GLY A 73 -8.86 -19.54 0.62
N LYS A 74 -9.83 -18.69 0.27
CA LYS A 74 -9.61 -17.37 -0.31
C LYS A 74 -9.16 -16.39 0.77
N LYS A 75 -8.12 -15.64 0.49
CA LYS A 75 -7.57 -14.67 1.43
C LYS A 75 -7.50 -13.29 0.81
N ILE A 76 -7.75 -12.28 1.62
CA ILE A 76 -7.51 -10.88 1.29
C ILE A 76 -6.67 -10.24 2.39
N ALA A 77 -6.07 -9.10 2.12
CA ALA A 77 -5.31 -8.38 3.12
C ALA A 77 -5.84 -6.96 3.30
N PHE A 78 -5.94 -6.52 4.56
CA PHE A 78 -6.24 -5.15 4.93
C PHE A 78 -4.99 -4.49 5.54
N GLY A 79 -4.51 -3.40 4.94
CA GLY A 79 -3.48 -2.53 5.50
C GLY A 79 -4.12 -1.48 6.40
N VAL A 80 -4.18 -1.78 7.71
CA VAL A 80 -5.03 -1.03 8.65
C VAL A 80 -4.32 0.14 9.31
N ASP A 81 -3.00 0.27 9.17
CA ASP A 81 -2.23 1.37 9.72
C ASP A 81 -1.63 2.29 8.64
N SER A 82 -1.09 3.42 9.11
CA SER A 82 -0.19 4.30 8.38
C SER A 82 0.74 4.97 9.39
N PHE A 83 1.94 5.37 8.97
CA PHE A 83 2.83 6.17 9.82
C PHE A 83 2.13 7.45 10.29
N GLU A 84 1.37 8.09 9.41
CA GLU A 84 0.61 9.31 9.68
C GLU A 84 -0.83 8.96 10.04
N ASP A 85 -1.23 9.26 11.29
CA ASP A 85 -2.56 8.92 11.82
C ASP A 85 -3.71 9.52 11.01
N PHE A 86 -3.50 10.69 10.40
CA PHE A 86 -4.53 11.33 9.59
C PHE A 86 -4.83 10.58 8.27
N LYS A 87 -3.95 9.67 7.84
CA LYS A 87 -4.16 8.79 6.66
C LYS A 87 -4.89 7.50 7.01
N MET A 88 -5.17 7.23 8.28
CA MET A 88 -5.78 5.97 8.70
C MET A 88 -7.31 6.02 8.63
N TRP A 89 -7.87 5.05 7.92
CA TRP A 89 -9.31 4.79 7.95
C TRP A 89 -9.71 4.22 9.31
N TYR A 90 -11.02 4.29 9.65
CA TYR A 90 -11.49 3.90 10.96
C TYR A 90 -11.64 2.38 11.07
N GLU A 91 -11.37 1.84 12.24
CA GLU A 91 -11.40 0.41 12.52
C GLU A 91 -12.80 -0.19 12.31
N GLU A 92 -13.83 0.55 12.73
CA GLU A 92 -15.23 0.16 12.49
C GLU A 92 -15.61 0.13 11.01
N ASP A 93 -14.96 0.93 10.16
CA ASP A 93 -15.24 0.95 8.74
C ASP A 93 -14.55 -0.22 8.01
N PHE A 94 -13.36 -0.64 8.47
CA PHE A 94 -12.75 -1.91 8.03
C PHE A 94 -13.64 -3.11 8.38
N ILE A 95 -14.25 -3.13 9.58
CA ILE A 95 -15.18 -4.20 9.99
C ILE A 95 -16.41 -4.23 9.07
N LYS A 96 -17.04 -3.07 8.83
CA LYS A 96 -18.20 -2.98 7.94
C LYS A 96 -17.87 -3.40 6.51
N LEU A 97 -16.70 -3.00 5.99
CA LEU A 97 -16.24 -3.44 4.68
C LEU A 97 -16.07 -4.96 4.63
N ALA A 98 -15.48 -5.54 5.68
CA ALA A 98 -15.32 -7.00 5.78
C ALA A 98 -16.67 -7.72 5.75
N ASP A 99 -17.67 -7.23 6.49
CA ASP A 99 -19.03 -7.82 6.48
C ASP A 99 -19.65 -7.79 5.08
N LEU A 100 -19.56 -6.65 4.36
CA LEU A 100 -20.05 -6.52 2.97
C LEU A 100 -19.36 -7.50 2.01
N LEU A 101 -18.03 -7.64 2.12
CA LEU A 101 -17.24 -8.55 1.29
C LEU A 101 -17.54 -10.03 1.64
N TYR A 102 -17.78 -10.33 2.91
CA TYR A 102 -18.12 -11.68 3.38
C TYR A 102 -19.48 -12.15 2.85
N GLU A 103 -20.48 -11.29 2.86
CA GLU A 103 -21.81 -11.59 2.28
C GLU A 103 -21.74 -11.98 0.80
N LYS A 104 -20.73 -11.45 0.06
CA LYS A 104 -20.45 -11.82 -1.33
C LYS A 104 -19.53 -13.02 -1.49
N LYS A 105 -19.11 -13.67 -0.40
CA LYS A 105 -18.21 -14.84 -0.39
C LYS A 105 -16.89 -14.59 -1.13
N LEU A 106 -16.33 -13.39 -0.97
CA LEU A 106 -15.10 -12.98 -1.66
C LEU A 106 -13.85 -13.45 -0.95
N PHE A 107 -13.95 -13.83 0.31
CA PHE A 107 -12.85 -14.35 1.11
C PHE A 107 -13.35 -15.36 2.16
N ASP A 108 -12.42 -16.14 2.67
CA ASP A 108 -12.57 -16.97 3.87
C ASP A 108 -11.80 -16.37 5.05
N PHE A 109 -10.67 -15.68 4.76
CA PHE A 109 -9.81 -15.06 5.78
C PHE A 109 -9.31 -13.69 5.33
N ILE A 110 -9.09 -12.79 6.32
CA ILE A 110 -8.51 -11.46 6.15
C ILE A 110 -7.24 -11.34 6.99
N TYR A 111 -6.10 -11.11 6.35
CA TYR A 111 -4.88 -10.72 7.04
C TYR A 111 -4.93 -9.24 7.41
N LEU A 112 -4.82 -8.93 8.71
CA LEU A 112 -4.68 -7.54 9.18
C LEU A 112 -3.19 -7.17 9.22
N ILE A 113 -2.78 -6.30 8.32
CA ILE A 113 -1.39 -5.86 8.18
C ILE A 113 -1.24 -4.50 8.86
N CYS A 114 -0.40 -4.46 9.89
CA CYS A 114 0.06 -3.23 10.54
C CYS A 114 1.43 -3.42 11.20
N GLY A 115 2.08 -2.34 11.55
CA GLY A 115 3.34 -2.39 12.31
C GLY A 115 3.12 -2.81 13.76
N SER A 116 4.15 -3.39 14.39
CA SER A 116 4.10 -3.84 15.80
C SER A 116 3.74 -2.69 16.77
N GLU A 117 4.21 -1.48 16.50
CA GLU A 117 3.91 -0.29 17.30
C GLU A 117 2.42 0.09 17.27
N LYS A 118 1.70 -0.30 16.22
CA LYS A 118 0.26 -0.05 16.02
C LYS A 118 -0.58 -1.32 16.08
N SER A 119 -0.06 -2.40 16.68
CA SER A 119 -0.76 -3.68 16.85
C SER A 119 -2.12 -3.56 17.54
N TYR A 120 -2.29 -2.54 18.39
CA TYR A 120 -3.57 -2.23 19.04
C TYR A 120 -4.71 -2.00 18.04
N ILE A 121 -4.43 -1.56 16.79
CA ILE A 121 -5.44 -1.35 15.75
C ILE A 121 -5.99 -2.71 15.27
N ALA A 122 -5.11 -3.65 14.92
CA ALA A 122 -5.52 -5.00 14.53
C ALA A 122 -6.29 -5.69 15.66
N LYS A 123 -5.77 -5.60 16.90
CA LYS A 123 -6.44 -6.13 18.07
C LYS A 123 -7.85 -5.55 18.24
N LYS A 124 -8.01 -4.22 18.12
CA LYS A 124 -9.31 -3.54 18.22
C LYS A 124 -10.30 -4.02 17.14
N ILE A 125 -9.83 -4.27 15.91
CA ILE A 125 -10.66 -4.83 14.83
C ILE A 125 -11.12 -6.25 15.21
N VAL A 126 -10.22 -7.12 15.65
CA VAL A 126 -10.54 -8.50 16.06
C VAL A 126 -11.54 -8.49 17.22
N ASP A 127 -11.25 -7.75 18.29
CA ASP A 127 -12.07 -7.72 19.51
C ASP A 127 -13.47 -7.15 19.24
N ASN A 128 -13.59 -6.09 18.44
CA ASN A 128 -14.88 -5.44 18.16
C ASN A 128 -15.73 -6.24 17.17
N SER A 129 -15.10 -6.86 16.17
CA SER A 129 -15.82 -7.64 15.17
C SER A 129 -16.36 -8.95 15.71
N LYS A 130 -15.65 -9.59 16.67
CA LYS A 130 -15.92 -10.94 17.19
C LYS A 130 -15.98 -12.00 16.08
N LYS A 131 -15.28 -11.77 14.97
CA LYS A 131 -15.25 -12.65 13.78
C LYS A 131 -13.96 -13.45 13.73
N SER A 132 -14.05 -14.75 13.50
CA SER A 132 -12.90 -15.65 13.43
C SER A 132 -12.12 -15.60 12.11
N TYR A 133 -12.61 -14.88 11.11
CA TYR A 133 -11.94 -14.75 9.82
C TYR A 133 -10.83 -13.70 9.80
N PHE A 134 -10.70 -12.86 10.82
CA PHE A 134 -9.58 -11.93 10.93
C PHE A 134 -8.35 -12.61 11.52
N LEU A 135 -7.22 -12.44 10.85
CA LEU A 135 -5.92 -12.95 11.25
C LEU A 135 -4.97 -11.78 11.48
N ASP A 136 -4.61 -11.56 12.72
CA ASP A 136 -3.69 -10.49 13.12
C ASP A 136 -2.26 -10.84 12.71
N CYS A 137 -1.69 -10.04 11.81
CA CYS A 137 -0.32 -10.14 11.33
C CYS A 137 0.61 -9.07 11.91
N SER A 138 0.19 -8.31 12.93
CA SER A 138 0.98 -7.22 13.52
C SER A 138 2.29 -7.67 14.18
N ALA A 139 2.36 -8.93 14.61
CA ALA A 139 3.57 -9.53 15.18
C ALA A 139 4.50 -10.17 14.14
N LYS A 140 4.12 -10.19 12.86
CA LYS A 140 4.93 -10.78 11.80
C LYS A 140 6.07 -9.86 11.40
N ASP A 141 7.20 -10.47 11.09
CA ASP A 141 8.32 -9.79 10.45
C ASP A 141 7.99 -9.43 8.98
N LEU A 142 8.89 -8.75 8.32
CA LEU A 142 8.70 -8.35 6.92
C LEU A 142 8.46 -9.56 6.01
N SER A 143 9.08 -10.71 6.28
CA SER A 143 8.90 -11.92 5.48
C SER A 143 7.48 -12.46 5.61
N GLY A 144 6.92 -12.48 6.82
CA GLY A 144 5.55 -12.87 7.08
C GLY A 144 4.54 -11.91 6.46
N VAL A 145 4.79 -10.60 6.57
CA VAL A 145 3.94 -9.57 5.92
C VAL A 145 3.94 -9.76 4.40
N ILE A 146 5.11 -9.96 3.77
CA ILE A 146 5.21 -10.21 2.33
C ILE A 146 4.45 -11.48 1.94
N LEU A 147 4.57 -12.56 2.72
CA LEU A 147 3.87 -13.82 2.46
C LEU A 147 2.35 -13.65 2.58
N ALA A 148 1.86 -12.99 3.62
CA ALA A 148 0.43 -12.72 3.81
C ALA A 148 -0.14 -11.92 2.62
N ILE A 149 0.54 -10.84 2.22
CA ILE A 149 0.14 -10.03 1.08
C ILE A 149 0.17 -10.85 -0.21
N LYS A 150 1.24 -11.61 -0.47
CA LYS A 150 1.40 -12.39 -1.71
C LYS A 150 0.37 -13.53 -1.83
N ASN A 151 -0.08 -14.07 -0.70
CA ASN A 151 -1.14 -15.08 -0.65
C ASN A 151 -2.56 -14.50 -0.75
N SER A 152 -2.71 -13.19 -0.82
CA SER A 152 -4.01 -12.52 -0.89
C SER A 152 -4.48 -12.33 -2.33
N ASN A 153 -5.76 -12.53 -2.58
CA ASN A 153 -6.40 -12.27 -3.88
C ASN A 153 -6.39 -10.78 -4.23
N PHE A 154 -6.55 -9.93 -3.22
CA PHE A 154 -6.39 -8.48 -3.32
C PHE A 154 -6.02 -7.87 -1.96
N PHE A 155 -5.56 -6.64 -2.01
CA PHE A 155 -5.18 -5.83 -0.86
C PHE A 155 -6.01 -4.55 -0.84
N VAL A 156 -6.53 -4.18 0.33
CA VAL A 156 -7.18 -2.88 0.58
C VAL A 156 -6.48 -2.21 1.76
N GLY A 157 -6.11 -0.95 1.65
CA GLY A 157 -5.50 -0.33 2.81
C GLY A 157 -5.23 1.17 2.69
N ASN A 158 -4.82 1.72 3.80
CA ASN A 158 -4.42 3.12 3.92
C ASN A 158 -3.20 3.42 3.03
N ASN A 159 -3.02 4.68 2.64
CA ASN A 159 -1.82 5.15 1.95
C ASN A 159 -0.59 4.99 2.86
N SER A 160 0.11 3.87 2.71
CA SER A 160 1.18 3.42 3.61
C SER A 160 2.18 2.50 2.90
N GLY A 161 3.25 2.11 3.59
CA GLY A 161 4.26 1.18 3.07
C GLY A 161 3.69 -0.16 2.59
N PRO A 162 2.85 -0.86 3.36
CA PRO A 162 2.20 -2.11 2.95
C PRO A 162 1.37 -2.00 1.66
N LEU A 163 0.71 -0.86 1.41
CA LEU A 163 -0.03 -0.60 0.19
C LEU A 163 0.90 -0.63 -1.05
N ASN A 164 2.02 0.08 -0.96
CA ASN A 164 3.02 0.11 -2.03
C ASN A 164 3.70 -1.25 -2.23
N LEU A 165 3.94 -1.97 -1.13
CA LEU A 165 4.48 -3.32 -1.15
C LEU A 165 3.54 -4.29 -1.89
N ALA A 166 2.24 -4.24 -1.61
CA ALA A 166 1.23 -5.07 -2.27
C ALA A 166 1.22 -4.82 -3.80
N ALA A 167 1.26 -3.57 -4.23
CA ALA A 167 1.34 -3.20 -5.65
C ALA A 167 2.63 -3.70 -6.30
N ALA A 168 3.79 -3.57 -5.62
CA ALA A 168 5.08 -4.03 -6.12
C ALA A 168 5.16 -5.57 -6.22
N LEU A 169 4.47 -6.30 -5.35
CA LEU A 169 4.31 -7.76 -5.39
C LEU A 169 3.34 -8.23 -6.48
N GLY A 170 2.68 -7.31 -7.19
CA GLY A 170 1.73 -7.61 -8.24
C GLY A 170 0.36 -8.07 -7.75
N VAL A 171 0.05 -7.85 -6.48
CA VAL A 171 -1.28 -8.10 -5.91
C VAL A 171 -2.23 -6.98 -6.35
N LYS A 172 -3.48 -7.30 -6.70
CA LYS A 172 -4.50 -6.29 -7.00
C LYS A 172 -4.71 -5.41 -5.77
N THR A 173 -4.50 -4.11 -5.90
CA THR A 173 -4.34 -3.22 -4.75
C THR A 173 -5.29 -2.03 -4.84
N PHE A 174 -6.04 -1.80 -3.76
CA PHE A 174 -6.96 -0.69 -3.57
C PHE A 174 -6.46 0.21 -2.45
N GLY A 175 -6.19 1.47 -2.79
CA GLY A 175 -5.64 2.46 -1.85
C GLY A 175 -6.71 3.43 -1.36
N LEU A 176 -6.92 3.48 -0.04
CA LEU A 176 -7.87 4.39 0.60
C LEU A 176 -7.22 5.76 0.78
N ILE A 177 -7.80 6.80 0.17
CA ILE A 177 -7.25 8.15 0.20
C ILE A 177 -8.36 9.19 0.26
N ALA A 178 -8.29 10.09 1.24
CA ALA A 178 -9.28 11.16 1.41
C ALA A 178 -8.67 12.53 1.75
N ASN A 179 -7.37 12.58 2.07
CA ASN A 179 -6.72 13.75 2.66
C ASN A 179 -5.34 14.07 2.08
N ALA A 180 -4.99 13.42 1.00
CA ALA A 180 -3.75 13.63 0.25
C ALA A 180 -4.03 13.51 -1.26
N PRO A 181 -3.21 14.08 -2.14
CA PRO A 181 -3.38 13.95 -3.57
C PRO A 181 -3.31 12.50 -4.04
N VAL A 182 -4.21 12.11 -4.96
CA VAL A 182 -4.17 10.79 -5.62
C VAL A 182 -2.85 10.57 -6.37
N SER A 183 -2.18 11.66 -6.77
CA SER A 183 -0.86 11.61 -7.39
C SER A 183 0.19 10.91 -6.55
N GLU A 184 0.05 10.85 -5.21
CA GLU A 184 0.93 10.05 -4.35
C GLU A 184 0.89 8.54 -4.70
N LEU A 185 -0.20 8.06 -5.31
CA LEU A 185 -0.40 6.65 -5.68
C LEU A 185 -0.14 6.36 -7.17
N LYS A 186 0.09 7.37 -8.01
CA LYS A 186 0.26 7.20 -9.48
C LYS A 186 1.52 6.43 -9.89
N PHE A 187 2.50 6.30 -9.00
CA PHE A 187 3.75 5.58 -9.31
C PHE A 187 3.65 4.06 -9.21
N SER A 188 2.50 3.53 -8.81
CA SER A 188 2.27 2.09 -8.64
C SER A 188 0.92 1.68 -9.24
N LYS A 189 0.73 0.38 -9.46
CA LYS A 189 -0.54 -0.19 -9.94
C LYS A 189 -1.59 -0.25 -8.82
N ILE A 190 -1.82 0.88 -8.14
CA ILE A 190 -2.82 1.01 -7.10
C ILE A 190 -4.06 1.67 -7.68
N LYS A 191 -5.23 1.08 -7.44
CA LYS A 191 -6.52 1.71 -7.71
C LYS A 191 -6.86 2.61 -6.51
N PRO A 192 -6.82 3.93 -6.64
CA PRO A 192 -7.24 4.81 -5.56
C PRO A 192 -8.76 4.74 -5.38
N ILE A 193 -9.20 4.77 -4.13
CA ILE A 193 -10.60 4.93 -3.75
C ILE A 193 -10.73 6.16 -2.87
N THR A 194 -11.57 7.09 -3.29
CA THR A 194 -11.77 8.40 -2.67
C THR A 194 -13.22 8.60 -2.25
N PRO A 195 -13.50 9.52 -1.31
CA PRO A 195 -14.88 9.98 -1.07
C PRO A 195 -15.50 10.62 -2.33
N GLU A 196 -16.83 10.65 -2.41
CA GLU A 196 -17.56 11.27 -3.53
C GLU A 196 -17.18 12.74 -3.75
N ASN A 197 -17.01 13.50 -2.67
CA ASN A 197 -16.66 14.93 -2.71
C ASN A 197 -15.14 15.19 -2.69
N TYR A 198 -14.35 14.18 -3.06
CA TYR A 198 -12.89 14.32 -3.05
C TYR A 198 -12.41 15.31 -4.11
N THR A 199 -11.49 16.19 -3.72
CA THR A 199 -10.77 17.08 -4.62
C THR A 199 -9.26 16.85 -4.51
N ASP A 200 -8.57 16.69 -5.63
CA ASP A 200 -7.15 16.27 -5.70
C ASP A 200 -6.17 17.31 -5.11
N ASN A 201 -6.64 18.51 -4.77
CA ASN A 201 -5.81 19.61 -4.28
C ASN A 201 -5.83 19.77 -2.75
N VAL A 202 -6.51 18.89 -2.02
CA VAL A 202 -6.65 19.01 -0.57
C VAL A 202 -5.62 18.16 0.15
N PHE A 203 -4.56 18.80 0.63
CA PHE A 203 -3.69 18.21 1.64
C PHE A 203 -4.22 18.58 3.03
N ASN A 204 -4.99 17.69 3.64
CA ASN A 204 -5.58 17.93 4.95
C ASN A 204 -5.04 16.95 5.99
N LYS A 205 -4.27 17.46 6.97
CA LYS A 205 -3.68 16.65 8.05
C LYS A 205 -4.68 16.29 9.15
N THR A 206 -5.94 16.06 8.80
CA THR A 206 -6.97 15.61 9.75
C THR A 206 -7.55 14.26 9.33
N ARG A 207 -7.71 13.36 10.30
CA ARG A 207 -8.35 12.06 10.09
C ARG A 207 -9.84 12.18 9.72
N LYS A 208 -10.46 13.36 9.95
CA LYS A 208 -11.89 13.57 9.66
C LYS A 208 -12.26 13.26 8.21
N SER A 209 -11.40 13.64 7.25
CA SER A 209 -11.66 13.37 5.83
C SER A 209 -11.77 11.87 5.52
N MET A 210 -11.03 11.02 6.26
CA MET A 210 -11.13 9.57 6.08
C MET A 210 -12.51 9.02 6.50
N LYS A 211 -13.26 9.72 7.36
CA LYS A 211 -14.62 9.34 7.74
C LYS A 211 -15.66 9.53 6.62
N GLU A 212 -15.34 10.38 5.65
CA GLU A 212 -16.20 10.62 4.49
C GLU A 212 -16.12 9.47 3.49
N LEU A 213 -15.06 8.68 3.54
CA LEU A 213 -14.90 7.48 2.73
C LEU A 213 -15.75 6.34 3.31
N LYS A 214 -16.93 6.11 2.74
CA LYS A 214 -17.90 5.12 3.25
C LYS A 214 -17.50 3.69 2.88
N PRO A 215 -17.72 2.70 3.77
CA PRO A 215 -17.51 1.29 3.45
C PRO A 215 -18.27 0.79 2.20
N SER A 216 -19.48 1.30 1.96
CA SER A 216 -20.24 1.01 0.75
C SER A 216 -19.55 1.49 -0.53
N THR A 217 -19.01 2.72 -0.53
CA THR A 217 -18.26 3.27 -1.67
C THR A 217 -17.01 2.43 -1.95
N VAL A 218 -16.27 2.04 -0.88
CA VAL A 218 -15.10 1.17 -1.01
C VAL A 218 -15.47 -0.19 -1.57
N PHE A 219 -16.56 -0.79 -1.05
CA PHE A 219 -17.08 -2.06 -1.51
C PHE A 219 -17.47 -2.03 -2.99
N GLU A 220 -18.23 -1.03 -3.43
CA GLU A 220 -18.67 -0.87 -4.83
C GLU A 220 -17.48 -0.73 -5.78
N GLU A 221 -16.48 0.07 -5.40
CA GLU A 221 -15.26 0.21 -6.22
C GLU A 221 -14.42 -1.09 -6.27
N ILE A 222 -14.40 -1.87 -5.21
CA ILE A 222 -13.76 -3.20 -5.23
C ILE A 222 -14.52 -4.11 -6.19
N ILE A 223 -15.84 -4.26 -6.04
CA ILE A 223 -16.66 -5.15 -6.88
C ILE A 223 -16.55 -4.80 -8.36
N LYS A 224 -16.60 -3.51 -8.69
CA LYS A 224 -16.48 -3.02 -10.08
C LYS A 224 -15.12 -3.36 -10.71
N ASN A 225 -14.09 -3.55 -9.91
CA ASN A 225 -12.72 -3.75 -10.38
C ASN A 225 -12.18 -5.16 -10.10
N LEU A 226 -12.92 -6.08 -9.50
CA LEU A 226 -12.54 -7.50 -9.37
C LEU A 226 -12.80 -8.26 -10.66
#